data_e02c6b52eb5cc4810a2fc4773654f9eb
#
_entry.id   e02c6b52eb5cc4810a2fc4773654f9eb
#
_cell.length_a   1.000
_cell.length_b   1.000
_cell.length_c   1.000
_cell.angle_alpha   90.00
_cell.angle_beta   90.00
_cell.angle_gamma   90.00
#
_symmetry.space_group_name_H-M   'P 1'
#
loop_
_entity.id
_entity.type
_entity.pdbx_description
1 polymer ?
#
loop_
_entity_poly.entity_id
_entity_poly.type
_entity_poly.pdbx_seq_one_letter_code
_entity_poly.pdbx_strand_id
1 'polypeptide(L)'
;MSAADAQDYASQRARLVSEVDAMYAMTRADTGFAAMSPQVRAALAKVERHRFVPSGQQSLAYRNHPLPIGSGQTISQPYIVALSTDLVAPQPGQRVLEIGTGSGYQAAMLAEIVSKVYSIELVPSLGKEAAERLKTLGYANVEVRIGDGYAGWPEQAPFDAIVVTAAAPRVPEALVAQLKPGGRMVIPVGASHEAQQLLLIVKRPDGTVDRKSVLAVRFVPLVPGK
;
A
#
# COMPACT_ATOMS: atom_id res chain seq x y z
N MET A 1 24.03 0.40 13.84
CA MET A 1 23.36 1.72 13.87
C MET A 1 23.65 2.35 15.21
N SER A 2 24.16 3.57 15.25
CA SER A 2 24.46 4.28 16.51
C SER A 2 23.15 4.83 17.15
N ALA A 3 23.20 5.15 18.46
CA ALA A 3 22.06 5.80 19.13
C ALA A 3 21.69 7.15 18.47
N ALA A 4 22.69 7.86 17.94
CA ALA A 4 22.51 9.12 17.24
C ALA A 4 21.74 8.91 15.91
N ASP A 5 22.05 7.86 15.12
CA ASP A 5 21.34 7.54 13.88
C ASP A 5 19.89 7.15 14.14
N ALA A 6 19.63 6.39 15.22
CA ALA A 6 18.28 5.98 15.61
C ALA A 6 17.42 7.17 16.04
N GLN A 7 18.01 8.13 16.76
CA GLN A 7 17.32 9.36 17.17
C GLN A 7 17.03 10.26 15.98
N ASP A 8 17.92 10.32 14.99
CA ASP A 8 17.68 11.08 13.76
C ASP A 8 16.52 10.51 12.95
N TYR A 9 16.45 9.19 12.76
CA TYR A 9 15.32 8.56 12.05
C TYR A 9 13.97 8.75 12.76
N ALA A 10 13.94 8.75 14.08
CA ALA A 10 12.70 9.04 14.82
C ALA A 10 12.21 10.47 14.57
N SER A 11 13.13 11.45 14.60
CA SER A 11 12.82 12.84 14.30
C SER A 11 12.39 13.04 12.84
N GLN A 12 13.04 12.38 11.89
CA GLN A 12 12.67 12.43 10.48
C GLN A 12 11.28 11.82 10.26
N ARG A 13 10.96 10.70 10.92
CA ARG A 13 9.65 10.06 10.84
C ARG A 13 8.54 10.96 11.39
N ALA A 14 8.78 11.62 12.53
CA ALA A 14 7.82 12.57 13.09
C ALA A 14 7.53 13.75 12.15
N ARG A 15 8.57 14.28 11.49
CA ARG A 15 8.42 15.33 10.45
C ARG A 15 7.63 14.84 9.25
N LEU A 16 7.91 13.62 8.78
CA LEU A 16 7.14 13.01 7.68
C LEU A 16 5.65 12.87 8.02
N VAL A 17 5.31 12.45 9.24
CA VAL A 17 3.90 12.36 9.68
C VAL A 17 3.23 13.73 9.57
N SER A 18 3.88 14.80 10.03
CA SER A 18 3.35 16.18 9.94
C SER A 18 3.22 16.65 8.49
N GLU A 19 4.16 16.29 7.62
CA GLU A 19 4.10 16.61 6.19
C GLU A 19 2.94 15.89 5.50
N VAL A 20 2.72 14.62 5.84
CA VAL A 20 1.58 13.84 5.31
C VAL A 20 0.24 14.41 5.81
N ASP A 21 0.13 14.80 7.09
CA ASP A 21 -1.06 15.48 7.61
C ASP A 21 -1.37 16.77 6.82
N ALA A 22 -0.33 17.57 6.50
CA ALA A 22 -0.50 18.77 5.69
C ALA A 22 -1.01 18.45 4.27
N MET A 23 -0.52 17.38 3.65
CA MET A 23 -1.02 16.94 2.34
C MET A 23 -2.48 16.51 2.36
N TYR A 24 -2.95 15.86 3.42
CA TYR A 24 -4.37 15.54 3.57
C TYR A 24 -5.24 16.80 3.56
N ALA A 25 -4.82 17.84 4.28
CA ALA A 25 -5.54 19.12 4.28
C ALA A 25 -5.57 19.77 2.89
N MET A 26 -4.43 19.72 2.16
CA MET A 26 -4.32 20.29 0.81
C MET A 26 -5.16 19.56 -0.24
N THR A 27 -5.29 18.24 -0.13
CA THR A 27 -6.02 17.40 -1.10
C THR A 27 -7.44 17.06 -0.67
N ARG A 28 -7.93 17.68 0.40
CA ARG A 28 -9.27 17.42 0.98
C ARG A 28 -10.40 17.49 -0.05
N ALA A 29 -10.33 18.46 -0.96
CA ALA A 29 -11.37 18.66 -1.97
C ALA A 29 -11.53 17.45 -2.89
N ASP A 30 -10.41 16.79 -3.24
CA ASP A 30 -10.40 15.64 -4.14
C ASP A 30 -10.66 14.33 -3.39
N THR A 31 -9.99 14.14 -2.26
CA THR A 31 -10.00 12.87 -1.51
C THR A 31 -11.20 12.72 -0.59
N GLY A 32 -11.70 13.84 -0.06
CA GLY A 32 -12.73 13.87 1.00
C GLY A 32 -12.16 13.72 2.42
N PHE A 33 -10.84 13.56 2.58
CA PHE A 33 -10.18 13.44 3.89
C PHE A 33 -9.49 14.75 4.27
N ALA A 34 -9.81 15.27 5.46
CA ALA A 34 -9.13 16.46 6.00
C ALA A 34 -7.86 16.13 6.78
N ALA A 35 -7.74 14.90 7.27
CA ALA A 35 -6.62 14.38 8.06
C ALA A 35 -6.56 12.86 7.93
N MET A 36 -5.41 12.27 8.28
CA MET A 36 -5.29 10.81 8.44
C MET A 36 -6.21 10.32 9.56
N SER A 37 -6.76 9.11 9.40
CA SER A 37 -7.38 8.41 10.54
C SER A 37 -6.35 8.16 11.66
N PRO A 38 -6.78 8.09 12.93
CA PRO A 38 -5.85 7.85 14.04
C PRO A 38 -5.01 6.58 13.86
N GLN A 39 -5.61 5.51 13.33
CA GLN A 39 -4.93 4.24 13.11
C GLN A 39 -3.89 4.31 11.98
N VAL A 40 -4.17 4.98 10.88
CA VAL A 40 -3.21 5.17 9.78
C VAL A 40 -2.07 6.09 10.24
N ARG A 41 -2.38 7.15 10.99
CA ARG A 41 -1.38 8.03 11.56
C ARG A 41 -0.46 7.29 12.54
N ALA A 42 -1.00 6.43 13.39
CA ALA A 42 -0.22 5.60 14.31
C ALA A 42 0.67 4.61 13.56
N ALA A 43 0.17 3.94 12.51
CA ALA A 43 0.94 3.04 11.67
C ALA A 43 2.10 3.79 10.97
N LEU A 44 1.84 4.96 10.37
CA LEU A 44 2.85 5.78 9.72
C LEU A 44 3.94 6.25 10.70
N ALA A 45 3.56 6.57 11.95
CA ALA A 45 4.48 6.96 13.01
C ALA A 45 5.30 5.78 13.55
N LYS A 46 4.80 4.54 13.44
CA LYS A 46 5.45 3.33 13.97
C LYS A 46 6.36 2.66 12.96
N VAL A 47 5.89 2.47 11.71
CA VAL A 47 6.62 1.69 10.70
C VAL A 47 7.90 2.40 10.26
N GLU A 48 9.03 1.74 10.43
CA GLU A 48 10.37 2.27 10.16
C GLU A 48 10.72 2.19 8.66
N ARG A 49 10.24 3.18 7.87
CA ARG A 49 10.38 3.17 6.42
C ARG A 49 11.82 2.97 5.92
N HIS A 50 12.83 3.46 6.64
CA HIS A 50 14.24 3.26 6.30
C HIS A 50 14.66 1.77 6.27
N ARG A 51 13.89 0.88 6.92
CA ARG A 51 14.11 -0.57 6.90
C ARG A 51 13.57 -1.23 5.61
N PHE A 52 12.81 -0.49 4.80
CA PHE A 52 12.15 -0.96 3.57
C PHE A 52 12.79 -0.41 2.29
N VAL A 53 13.91 0.28 2.39
CA VAL A 53 14.66 0.81 1.25
C VAL A 53 16.09 0.25 1.24
N PRO A 54 16.75 0.18 0.06
CA PRO A 54 18.16 -0.15 -0.02
C PRO A 54 19.03 0.80 0.82
N SER A 55 20.19 0.33 1.28
CA SER A 55 21.10 1.13 2.13
C SER A 55 21.44 2.50 1.55
N GLY A 56 21.68 2.59 0.24
CA GLY A 56 21.95 3.86 -0.45
C GLY A 56 20.76 4.84 -0.51
N GLN A 57 19.55 4.41 -0.12
CA GLN A 57 18.34 5.24 -0.10
C GLN A 57 17.88 5.61 1.33
N GLN A 58 18.53 5.08 2.36
CA GLN A 58 18.08 5.25 3.76
C GLN A 58 18.05 6.72 4.21
N SER A 59 19.00 7.53 3.78
CA SER A 59 19.03 8.98 4.08
C SER A 59 17.83 9.76 3.50
N LEU A 60 17.17 9.20 2.48
CA LEU A 60 16.00 9.78 1.82
C LEU A 60 14.69 9.12 2.26
N ALA A 61 14.75 8.08 3.12
CA ALA A 61 13.60 7.23 3.45
C ALA A 61 12.40 8.00 4.00
N TYR A 62 12.64 9.11 4.69
CA TYR A 62 11.60 9.93 5.30
C TYR A 62 11.24 11.19 4.49
N ARG A 63 11.67 11.25 3.22
CA ARG A 63 11.15 12.21 2.24
C ARG A 63 9.80 11.72 1.71
N ASN A 64 8.85 12.63 1.54
CA ASN A 64 7.51 12.29 1.05
C ASN A 64 7.46 12.13 -0.49
N HIS A 65 8.27 11.21 -1.00
CA HIS A 65 8.31 10.84 -2.42
C HIS A 65 8.65 9.35 -2.59
N PRO A 66 8.37 8.74 -3.77
CA PRO A 66 8.77 7.37 -4.07
C PRO A 66 10.29 7.25 -4.16
N LEU A 67 10.82 6.05 -3.85
CA LEU A 67 12.25 5.73 -3.95
C LEU A 67 12.45 4.41 -4.69
N PRO A 68 13.54 4.24 -5.45
CA PRO A 68 13.84 2.97 -6.11
C PRO A 68 14.17 1.88 -5.08
N ILE A 69 13.67 0.66 -5.35
CA ILE A 69 13.92 -0.54 -4.53
C ILE A 69 14.56 -1.69 -5.31
N GLY A 70 14.99 -1.45 -6.54
CA GLY A 70 15.53 -2.46 -7.44
C GLY A 70 14.49 -3.02 -8.41
N SER A 71 14.95 -3.81 -9.37
CA SER A 71 14.10 -4.45 -10.40
C SER A 71 13.16 -3.50 -11.15
N GLY A 72 13.51 -2.22 -11.28
CA GLY A 72 12.66 -1.21 -11.88
C GLY A 72 11.45 -0.80 -11.03
N GLN A 73 11.37 -1.25 -9.77
CA GLN A 73 10.26 -0.99 -8.87
C GLN A 73 10.60 0.11 -7.85
N THR A 74 9.57 0.66 -7.23
CA THR A 74 9.69 1.73 -6.23
C THR A 74 8.86 1.43 -4.98
N ILE A 75 9.33 1.90 -3.82
CA ILE A 75 8.48 2.08 -2.66
C ILE A 75 7.64 3.35 -2.87
N SER A 76 6.33 3.26 -2.69
CA SER A 76 5.40 4.37 -2.95
C SER A 76 5.64 5.57 -2.03
N GLN A 77 5.23 6.77 -2.49
CA GLN A 77 5.23 7.99 -1.68
C GLN A 77 4.45 7.76 -0.37
N PRO A 78 4.98 8.15 0.80
CA PRO A 78 4.32 7.96 2.10
C PRO A 78 2.88 8.50 2.17
N TYR A 79 2.61 9.67 1.59
CA TYR A 79 1.25 10.21 1.50
C TYR A 79 0.30 9.26 0.75
N ILE A 80 0.73 8.70 -0.37
CA ILE A 80 -0.09 7.77 -1.17
C ILE A 80 -0.33 6.45 -0.42
N VAL A 81 0.66 5.96 0.33
CA VAL A 81 0.52 4.77 1.19
C VAL A 81 -0.53 5.03 2.29
N ALA A 82 -0.44 6.16 2.98
CA ALA A 82 -1.40 6.55 4.01
C ALA A 82 -2.81 6.71 3.43
N LEU A 83 -2.94 7.47 2.32
CA LEU A 83 -4.23 7.71 1.67
C LEU A 83 -4.86 6.41 1.16
N SER A 84 -4.09 5.52 0.52
CA SER A 84 -4.59 4.22 0.06
C SER A 84 -5.10 3.37 1.23
N THR A 85 -4.41 3.42 2.36
CA THR A 85 -4.84 2.74 3.58
C THR A 85 -6.13 3.34 4.12
N ASP A 86 -6.26 4.66 4.21
CA ASP A 86 -7.49 5.33 4.67
C ASP A 86 -8.69 5.09 3.73
N LEU A 87 -8.46 5.08 2.42
CA LEU A 87 -9.51 4.85 1.41
C LEU A 87 -10.18 3.49 1.57
N VAL A 88 -9.42 2.45 1.91
CA VAL A 88 -10.00 1.12 2.14
C VAL A 88 -10.57 0.96 3.55
N ALA A 89 -10.36 1.95 4.44
CA ALA A 89 -10.91 2.03 5.80
C ALA A 89 -10.73 0.72 6.61
N PRO A 90 -9.50 0.20 6.75
CA PRO A 90 -9.24 -1.09 7.36
C PRO A 90 -9.63 -1.08 8.84
N GLN A 91 -10.13 -2.22 9.34
CA GLN A 91 -10.53 -2.38 10.73
C GLN A 91 -9.79 -3.55 11.39
N PRO A 92 -9.55 -3.52 12.71
CA PRO A 92 -9.06 -4.68 13.45
C PRO A 92 -9.91 -5.92 13.17
N GLY A 93 -9.28 -7.08 13.05
CA GLY A 93 -9.97 -8.34 12.73
C GLY A 93 -10.17 -8.62 11.25
N GLN A 94 -9.97 -7.64 10.38
CA GLN A 94 -10.11 -7.79 8.92
C GLN A 94 -8.94 -8.52 8.26
N ARG A 95 -9.20 -9.02 7.04
CA ARG A 95 -8.25 -9.67 6.14
C ARG A 95 -8.13 -8.83 4.87
N VAL A 96 -6.92 -8.38 4.57
CA VAL A 96 -6.64 -7.48 3.45
C VAL A 96 -5.72 -8.18 2.45
N LEU A 97 -6.00 -7.99 1.15
CA LEU A 97 -5.11 -8.39 0.07
C LEU A 97 -4.35 -7.15 -0.45
N GLU A 98 -3.05 -7.27 -0.56
CA GLU A 98 -2.19 -6.31 -1.27
C GLU A 98 -1.71 -6.92 -2.59
N ILE A 99 -1.71 -6.15 -3.66
CA ILE A 99 -1.15 -6.51 -4.96
C ILE A 99 0.04 -5.59 -5.24
N GLY A 100 1.24 -6.18 -5.33
CA GLY A 100 2.51 -5.49 -5.48
C GLY A 100 3.19 -5.29 -4.13
N THR A 101 3.73 -6.37 -3.54
CA THR A 101 4.44 -6.31 -2.25
C THR A 101 5.62 -5.34 -2.28
N GLY A 102 6.38 -5.34 -3.37
CA GLY A 102 7.57 -4.52 -3.52
C GLY A 102 8.54 -4.69 -2.37
N SER A 103 8.75 -3.63 -1.59
CA SER A 103 9.57 -3.67 -0.38
C SER A 103 8.89 -4.28 0.85
N GLY A 104 7.56 -4.42 0.84
CA GLY A 104 6.74 -4.81 1.98
C GLY A 104 6.25 -3.64 2.86
N TYR A 105 6.52 -2.39 2.48
CA TYR A 105 6.17 -1.24 3.32
C TYR A 105 4.66 -1.03 3.46
N GLN A 106 3.89 -1.10 2.37
CA GLN A 106 2.43 -1.00 2.43
C GLN A 106 1.83 -2.19 3.21
N ALA A 107 2.37 -3.41 3.02
CA ALA A 107 1.98 -4.57 3.82
C ALA A 107 2.20 -4.34 5.32
N ALA A 108 3.36 -3.78 5.70
CA ALA A 108 3.66 -3.45 7.09
C ALA A 108 2.70 -2.40 7.66
N MET A 109 2.37 -1.35 6.89
CA MET A 109 1.38 -0.34 7.29
C MET A 109 -0.01 -0.95 7.55
N LEU A 110 -0.47 -1.85 6.68
CA LEU A 110 -1.73 -2.56 6.85
C LEU A 110 -1.68 -3.51 8.07
N ALA A 111 -0.56 -4.21 8.26
CA ALA A 111 -0.36 -5.18 9.33
C ALA A 111 -0.43 -4.56 10.75
N GLU A 112 -0.17 -3.26 10.88
CA GLU A 112 -0.35 -2.53 12.14
C GLU A 112 -1.82 -2.33 12.52
N ILE A 113 -2.75 -2.53 11.57
CA ILE A 113 -4.17 -2.22 11.75
C ILE A 113 -5.04 -3.47 11.72
N VAL A 114 -4.75 -4.41 10.80
CA VAL A 114 -5.62 -5.56 10.52
C VAL A 114 -5.08 -6.88 11.08
N SER A 115 -5.94 -7.89 11.18
CA SER A 115 -5.53 -9.21 11.70
C SER A 115 -4.63 -9.98 10.75
N LYS A 116 -4.82 -9.84 9.43
CA LYS A 116 -4.05 -10.59 8.43
C LYS A 116 -3.91 -9.78 7.14
N VAL A 117 -2.69 -9.76 6.61
CA VAL A 117 -2.38 -9.23 5.28
C VAL A 117 -1.89 -10.38 4.40
N TYR A 118 -2.49 -10.52 3.24
CA TYR A 118 -2.02 -11.35 2.14
C TYR A 118 -1.43 -10.43 1.09
N SER A 119 -0.23 -10.70 0.62
CA SER A 119 0.46 -9.82 -0.33
C SER A 119 1.03 -10.63 -1.49
N ILE A 120 0.83 -10.17 -2.71
CA ILE A 120 1.30 -10.85 -3.93
C ILE A 120 2.35 -10.00 -4.61
N GLU A 121 3.48 -10.64 -4.95
CA GLU A 121 4.57 -10.02 -5.70
C GLU A 121 4.88 -10.85 -6.95
N LEU A 122 4.97 -10.20 -8.10
CA LEU A 122 5.30 -10.86 -9.35
C LEU A 122 6.79 -11.14 -9.47
N VAL A 123 7.64 -10.23 -8.98
CA VAL A 123 9.11 -10.33 -9.07
C VAL A 123 9.64 -11.22 -7.95
N PRO A 124 10.14 -12.45 -8.25
CA PRO A 124 10.47 -13.43 -7.21
C PRO A 124 11.55 -12.95 -6.22
N SER A 125 12.54 -12.20 -6.68
CA SER A 125 13.60 -11.66 -5.80
C SER A 125 13.01 -10.68 -4.78
N LEU A 126 12.18 -9.72 -5.23
CA LEU A 126 11.53 -8.75 -4.35
C LEU A 126 10.59 -9.43 -3.35
N GLY A 127 9.77 -10.38 -3.81
CA GLY A 127 8.84 -11.09 -2.94
C GLY A 127 9.56 -11.89 -1.83
N LYS A 128 10.66 -12.56 -2.16
CA LYS A 128 11.48 -13.29 -1.17
C LYS A 128 12.13 -12.33 -0.16
N GLU A 129 12.72 -11.24 -0.65
CA GLU A 129 13.35 -10.23 0.21
C GLU A 129 12.33 -9.54 1.13
N ALA A 130 11.14 -9.22 0.60
CA ALA A 130 10.06 -8.62 1.39
C ALA A 130 9.54 -9.57 2.47
N ALA A 131 9.32 -10.85 2.13
CA ALA A 131 8.90 -11.86 3.09
C ALA A 131 9.88 -12.02 4.26
N GLU A 132 11.19 -12.12 3.96
CA GLU A 132 12.24 -12.24 4.98
C GLU A 132 12.35 -10.94 5.82
N ARG A 133 12.25 -9.78 5.18
CA ARG A 133 12.25 -8.48 5.87
C ARG A 133 11.08 -8.36 6.84
N LEU A 134 9.87 -8.65 6.38
CA LEU A 134 8.66 -8.59 7.20
C LEU A 134 8.74 -9.54 8.39
N LYS A 135 9.21 -10.76 8.17
CA LYS A 135 9.46 -11.74 9.24
C LYS A 135 10.47 -11.22 10.26
N THR A 136 11.61 -10.70 9.81
CA THR A 136 12.68 -10.14 10.68
C THR A 136 12.19 -8.94 11.48
N LEU A 137 11.26 -8.15 10.92
CA LEU A 137 10.65 -6.99 11.59
C LEU A 137 9.46 -7.37 12.49
N GLY A 138 9.11 -8.66 12.60
CA GLY A 138 8.08 -9.15 13.49
C GLY A 138 6.65 -9.08 12.96
N TYR A 139 6.44 -8.84 11.66
CA TYR A 139 5.12 -8.83 11.02
C TYR A 139 4.63 -10.26 10.72
N ALA A 140 4.36 -11.04 11.77
CA ALA A 140 3.91 -12.44 11.65
C ALA A 140 2.51 -12.58 11.01
N ASN A 141 1.74 -11.49 10.97
CA ASN A 141 0.42 -11.44 10.35
C ASN A 141 0.44 -11.09 8.85
N VAL A 142 1.61 -11.00 8.22
CA VAL A 142 1.76 -10.83 6.77
C VAL A 142 2.19 -12.12 6.12
N GLU A 143 1.52 -12.48 5.04
CA GLU A 143 1.86 -13.64 4.19
C GLU A 143 2.14 -13.16 2.77
N VAL A 144 3.33 -13.45 2.27
CA VAL A 144 3.76 -13.04 0.93
C VAL A 144 3.75 -14.24 -0.01
N ARG A 145 3.11 -14.09 -1.18
CA ARG A 145 3.09 -15.07 -2.28
C ARG A 145 3.75 -14.48 -3.51
N ILE A 146 4.56 -15.28 -4.19
CA ILE A 146 5.04 -14.95 -5.53
C ILE A 146 4.01 -15.43 -6.54
N GLY A 147 3.49 -14.52 -7.37
CA GLY A 147 2.43 -14.85 -8.32
C GLY A 147 1.89 -13.66 -9.10
N ASP A 148 0.90 -13.95 -9.93
CA ASP A 148 0.21 -12.97 -10.75
C ASP A 148 -0.82 -12.18 -9.92
N GLY A 149 -0.59 -10.88 -9.79
CA GLY A 149 -1.49 -9.96 -9.08
C GLY A 149 -2.86 -9.80 -9.75
N TYR A 150 -2.98 -10.00 -11.06
CA TYR A 150 -4.27 -9.95 -11.75
C TYR A 150 -5.23 -11.05 -11.30
N ALA A 151 -4.71 -12.22 -10.96
CA ALA A 151 -5.49 -13.35 -10.49
C ALA A 151 -5.96 -13.18 -9.04
N GLY A 152 -5.30 -12.31 -8.26
CA GLY A 152 -5.52 -12.21 -6.83
C GLY A 152 -5.13 -13.50 -6.08
N TRP A 153 -5.84 -13.79 -4.99
CA TRP A 153 -5.60 -14.97 -4.16
C TRP A 153 -6.91 -15.70 -3.84
N PRO A 154 -7.47 -16.46 -4.81
CA PRO A 154 -8.79 -17.08 -4.66
C PRO A 154 -8.91 -17.98 -3.42
N GLU A 155 -7.84 -18.72 -3.07
CA GLU A 155 -7.85 -19.66 -1.94
C GLU A 155 -7.98 -18.95 -0.58
N GLN A 156 -7.68 -17.64 -0.54
CA GLN A 156 -7.79 -16.82 0.66
C GLN A 156 -8.97 -15.84 0.61
N ALA A 157 -9.68 -15.77 -0.51
CA ALA A 157 -10.86 -14.92 -0.65
C ALA A 157 -12.03 -15.43 0.22
N PRO A 158 -13.02 -14.57 0.56
CA PRO A 158 -13.09 -13.17 0.20
C PRO A 158 -12.34 -12.25 1.18
N PHE A 159 -11.92 -11.06 0.70
CA PHE A 159 -11.19 -10.05 1.46
C PHE A 159 -12.10 -8.89 1.87
N ASP A 160 -11.83 -8.32 3.04
CA ASP A 160 -12.50 -7.12 3.53
C ASP A 160 -12.06 -5.88 2.74
N ALA A 161 -10.78 -5.85 2.37
CA ALA A 161 -10.23 -4.79 1.53
C ALA A 161 -9.13 -5.31 0.58
N ILE A 162 -8.89 -4.58 -0.51
CA ILE A 162 -7.81 -4.83 -1.47
C ILE A 162 -7.06 -3.52 -1.74
N VAL A 163 -5.73 -3.54 -1.64
CA VAL A 163 -4.87 -2.42 -2.00
C VAL A 163 -3.96 -2.83 -3.16
N VAL A 164 -4.09 -2.14 -4.29
CA VAL A 164 -3.27 -2.39 -5.47
C VAL A 164 -2.23 -1.28 -5.60
N THR A 165 -0.97 -1.63 -5.57
CA THR A 165 0.18 -0.70 -5.58
C THR A 165 0.90 -0.62 -6.94
N ALA A 166 0.26 -1.09 -7.99
CA ALA A 166 0.71 -1.02 -9.38
C ALA A 166 -0.47 -0.64 -10.29
N ALA A 167 -0.22 0.08 -11.36
CA ALA A 167 -1.26 0.60 -12.25
C ALA A 167 -1.72 -0.44 -13.27
N ALA A 168 -3.02 -0.70 -13.30
CA ALA A 168 -3.64 -1.55 -14.32
C ALA A 168 -4.32 -0.70 -15.41
N PRO A 169 -4.38 -1.16 -16.68
CA PRO A 169 -5.10 -0.45 -17.73
C PRO A 169 -6.62 -0.41 -17.47
N ARG A 170 -7.14 -1.37 -16.72
CA ARG A 170 -8.54 -1.46 -16.28
C ARG A 170 -8.61 -2.21 -14.95
N VAL A 171 -9.69 -2.04 -14.21
CA VAL A 171 -9.94 -2.77 -12.95
C VAL A 171 -10.03 -4.27 -13.23
N PRO A 172 -9.19 -5.14 -12.62
CA PRO A 172 -9.29 -6.59 -12.81
C PRO A 172 -10.56 -7.15 -12.16
N GLU A 173 -11.38 -7.85 -12.93
CA GLU A 173 -12.64 -8.43 -12.45
C GLU A 173 -12.41 -9.47 -11.34
N ALA A 174 -11.33 -10.25 -11.44
CA ALA A 174 -10.98 -11.25 -10.44
C ALA A 174 -10.76 -10.62 -9.03
N LEU A 175 -10.21 -9.42 -8.95
CA LEU A 175 -10.02 -8.72 -7.68
C LEU A 175 -11.38 -8.23 -7.13
N VAL A 176 -12.26 -7.71 -7.98
CA VAL A 176 -13.61 -7.32 -7.57
C VAL A 176 -14.42 -8.54 -7.08
N ALA A 177 -14.30 -9.68 -7.76
CA ALA A 177 -14.95 -10.92 -7.35
C ALA A 177 -14.51 -11.37 -5.94
N GLN A 178 -13.23 -11.15 -5.60
CA GLN A 178 -12.63 -11.53 -4.31
C GLN A 178 -12.90 -10.53 -3.18
N LEU A 179 -13.57 -9.39 -3.43
CA LEU A 179 -14.05 -8.50 -2.37
C LEU A 179 -15.31 -9.06 -1.71
N LYS A 180 -15.39 -8.93 -0.39
CA LYS A 180 -16.64 -9.12 0.35
C LYS A 180 -17.70 -8.08 -0.07
N PRO A 181 -19.00 -8.37 0.06
CA PRO A 181 -20.01 -7.31 0.08
C PRO A 181 -19.67 -6.27 1.16
N GLY A 182 -19.73 -4.98 0.83
CA GLY A 182 -19.26 -3.87 1.66
C GLY A 182 -17.75 -3.63 1.63
N GLY A 183 -16.98 -4.53 1.01
CA GLY A 183 -15.52 -4.42 0.88
C GLY A 183 -15.09 -3.30 -0.04
N ARG A 184 -13.86 -2.81 0.16
CA ARG A 184 -13.29 -1.69 -0.58
C ARG A 184 -11.99 -2.08 -1.26
N MET A 185 -11.78 -1.55 -2.46
CA MET A 185 -10.51 -1.68 -3.16
C MET A 185 -10.02 -0.32 -3.61
N VAL A 186 -8.72 -0.07 -3.43
CA VAL A 186 -8.03 1.06 -4.04
C VAL A 186 -7.09 0.55 -5.12
N ILE A 187 -7.12 1.18 -6.30
CA ILE A 187 -6.33 0.76 -7.46
C ILE A 187 -6.01 1.94 -8.37
N PRO A 188 -4.74 2.12 -8.80
CA PRO A 188 -4.40 3.04 -9.88
C PRO A 188 -4.83 2.44 -11.23
N VAL A 189 -5.58 3.20 -12.03
CA VAL A 189 -6.06 2.77 -13.35
C VAL A 189 -5.68 3.79 -14.42
N GLY A 190 -5.12 3.31 -15.51
CA GLY A 190 -4.71 4.12 -16.66
C GLY A 190 -3.51 3.54 -17.39
N ALA A 191 -3.13 4.16 -18.49
CA ALA A 191 -1.97 3.74 -19.28
C ALA A 191 -0.65 4.02 -18.53
N SER A 192 0.35 3.16 -18.74
CA SER A 192 1.64 3.24 -18.03
C SER A 192 2.46 4.50 -18.33
N HIS A 193 2.16 5.19 -19.43
CA HIS A 193 2.91 6.40 -19.87
C HIS A 193 2.22 7.70 -19.49
N GLU A 194 0.99 7.62 -18.94
CA GLU A 194 0.17 8.76 -18.57
C GLU A 194 -0.02 8.83 -17.05
N ALA A 195 -0.64 9.91 -16.57
CA ALA A 195 -1.13 9.95 -15.21
C ALA A 195 -2.31 9.01 -15.07
N GLN A 196 -2.21 8.06 -14.12
CA GLN A 196 -3.32 7.17 -13.79
C GLN A 196 -4.28 7.87 -12.82
N GLN A 197 -5.50 7.36 -12.74
CA GLN A 197 -6.46 7.75 -11.72
C GLN A 197 -6.45 6.73 -10.58
N LEU A 198 -6.23 7.19 -9.35
CA LEU A 198 -6.43 6.37 -8.16
C LEU A 198 -7.94 6.21 -7.96
N LEU A 199 -8.45 5.00 -8.13
CA LEU A 199 -9.86 4.69 -7.98
C LEU A 199 -10.14 4.03 -6.62
N LEU A 200 -11.20 4.48 -5.96
CA LEU A 200 -11.85 3.75 -4.88
C LEU A 200 -13.03 2.96 -5.47
N ILE A 201 -13.00 1.66 -5.26
CA ILE A 201 -14.07 0.71 -5.62
C ILE A 201 -14.74 0.25 -4.33
N VAL A 202 -16.06 0.31 -4.27
CA VAL A 202 -16.86 -0.19 -3.14
C VAL A 202 -17.84 -1.24 -3.68
N LYS A 203 -17.76 -2.47 -3.19
CA LYS A 203 -18.68 -3.52 -3.55
C LYS A 203 -19.93 -3.43 -2.68
N ARG A 204 -21.09 -3.23 -3.27
CA ARG A 204 -22.36 -3.16 -2.56
C ARG A 204 -22.84 -4.53 -2.08
N PRO A 205 -23.79 -4.61 -1.13
CA PRO A 205 -24.37 -5.88 -0.68
C PRO A 205 -25.03 -6.69 -1.80
N ASP A 206 -25.56 -6.03 -2.84
CA ASP A 206 -26.18 -6.67 -4.02
C ASP A 206 -25.13 -7.16 -5.05
N GLY A 207 -23.84 -6.95 -4.79
CA GLY A 207 -22.74 -7.35 -5.66
C GLY A 207 -22.35 -6.31 -6.71
N THR A 208 -23.12 -5.25 -6.89
CA THR A 208 -22.75 -4.12 -7.76
C THR A 208 -21.57 -3.34 -7.18
N VAL A 209 -20.91 -2.51 -8.00
CA VAL A 209 -19.74 -1.77 -7.56
C VAL A 209 -19.89 -0.27 -7.85
N ASP A 210 -19.61 0.52 -6.85
CA ASP A 210 -19.39 1.96 -7.01
C ASP A 210 -17.92 2.22 -7.35
N ARG A 211 -17.68 3.21 -8.20
CA ARG A 211 -16.33 3.66 -8.57
C ARG A 211 -16.23 5.15 -8.37
N LYS A 212 -15.22 5.59 -7.62
CA LYS A 212 -14.91 7.00 -7.41
C LYS A 212 -13.45 7.26 -7.81
N SER A 213 -13.23 8.22 -8.71
CA SER A 213 -11.90 8.77 -8.95
C SER A 213 -11.52 9.68 -7.77
N VAL A 214 -10.32 9.49 -7.24
CA VAL A 214 -9.83 10.18 -6.04
C VAL A 214 -8.83 11.27 -6.43
N LEU A 215 -7.72 10.88 -7.06
CA LEU A 215 -6.71 11.84 -7.55
C LEU A 215 -5.82 11.21 -8.64
N ALA A 216 -5.13 12.07 -9.38
CA ALA A 216 -4.14 11.64 -10.35
C ALA A 216 -2.86 11.15 -9.66
N VAL A 217 -2.32 10.01 -10.12
CA VAL A 217 -1.14 9.35 -9.55
C VAL A 217 -0.22 8.82 -10.66
N ARG A 218 0.99 8.41 -10.27
CA ARG A 218 1.90 7.66 -11.14
C ARG A 218 2.42 6.44 -10.40
N PHE A 219 2.14 5.28 -10.95
CA PHE A 219 2.61 3.98 -10.47
C PHE A 219 3.34 3.22 -11.57
N VAL A 220 4.17 2.26 -11.15
CA VAL A 220 4.70 1.24 -12.03
C VAL A 220 3.55 0.37 -12.57
N PRO A 221 3.69 -0.21 -13.78
CA PRO A 221 2.60 -1.02 -14.37
C PRO A 221 2.38 -2.31 -13.58
N LEU A 222 1.11 -2.67 -13.40
CA LEU A 222 0.73 -4.04 -13.07
C LEU A 222 0.88 -4.88 -14.33
N VAL A 223 1.72 -5.90 -14.28
CA VAL A 223 1.97 -6.80 -15.42
C VAL A 223 1.46 -8.20 -15.12
N PRO A 224 0.89 -8.91 -16.11
CA PRO A 224 0.42 -10.29 -15.91
C PRO A 224 1.60 -11.23 -15.70
N GLY A 225 1.38 -12.27 -14.91
CA GLY A 225 2.29 -13.41 -14.83
C GLY A 225 2.41 -14.12 -16.18
N LYS A 226 3.54 -14.77 -16.40
CA LYS A 226 3.77 -15.60 -17.59
C LYS A 226 3.17 -16.98 -17.39
#